data_2c8f0453f57090dc8a8e410824e6c712
#
_entry.id   2c8f0453f57090dc8a8e410824e6c712
#
_cell.length_a   1.000
_cell.length_b   1.000
_cell.length_c   1.000
_cell.angle_alpha   90.00
_cell.angle_beta   90.00
_cell.angle_gamma   90.00
#
_symmetry.space_group_name_H-M   'P 1'
#
loop_
_entity.id
_entity.type
_entity.pdbx_description
1 polymer ?
#
loop_
_entity_poly.entity_id
_entity_poly.type
_entity_poly.pdbx_seq_one_letter_code
_entity_poly.pdbx_strand_id
1 'polypeptide(L)'
;RGNKRRNNKDSLGSPIGYLLKNKDFVWFLVIVGLLQMSHGVFYSMGSIYWQENGIGEDVIGLLWAVAVLSEILLFVFCDNLIRKYPVFLIFAVIGFVGTIRWAVFTFTFSLPILFGAQLLHALTFGASHLAAIHYLGSKITPSRAGTAQSLYSSLPLGLGMGVATYLGGVTYEYADGGAYLTMSFFCLGAFVLSLIKMFSIK
;
A
#
# COMPACT_ATOMS: atom_id res chain seq x y z
N ARG A 1 16.98 50.25 -16.24
CA ARG A 1 17.12 49.23 -15.19
C ARG A 1 16.67 47.90 -15.79
N GLY A 2 17.66 47.10 -16.27
CA GLY A 2 17.43 45.86 -16.98
C GLY A 2 16.88 44.75 -16.07
N ASN A 3 15.72 44.25 -16.45
CA ASN A 3 15.10 43.07 -15.88
C ASN A 3 15.89 41.84 -16.37
N LYS A 4 16.82 41.35 -15.56
CA LYS A 4 17.49 40.05 -15.80
C LYS A 4 16.42 38.96 -15.70
N ARG A 5 15.80 38.60 -16.84
CA ARG A 5 15.11 37.33 -16.99
C ARG A 5 16.15 36.25 -16.64
N ARG A 6 16.02 35.67 -15.45
CA ARG A 6 16.69 34.40 -15.10
C ARG A 6 16.26 33.38 -16.13
N ASN A 7 17.16 33.14 -17.08
CA ASN A 7 17.09 31.99 -18.00
C ASN A 7 17.24 30.73 -17.15
N ASN A 8 16.13 30.25 -16.57
CA ASN A 8 16.07 28.96 -15.94
C ASN A 8 15.95 27.91 -17.07
N LYS A 9 17.08 27.64 -17.76
CA LYS A 9 17.25 26.45 -18.57
C LYS A 9 17.44 25.25 -17.64
N ASP A 10 16.51 25.01 -16.72
CA ASP A 10 16.39 23.71 -16.06
C ASP A 10 15.99 22.71 -17.13
N SER A 11 16.94 21.89 -17.47
CA SER A 11 16.97 20.86 -18.48
C SER A 11 15.58 20.29 -18.81
N LEU A 12 15.25 20.35 -20.10
CA LEU A 12 14.09 19.81 -20.81
C LEU A 12 14.03 18.26 -20.81
N GLY A 13 14.13 17.62 -19.63
CA GLY A 13 13.71 16.25 -19.43
C GLY A 13 12.26 16.24 -18.93
N SER A 14 11.42 15.32 -19.43
CA SER A 14 10.06 15.22 -18.92
C SER A 14 10.12 15.03 -17.40
N PRO A 15 9.21 15.66 -16.61
CA PRO A 15 9.15 15.48 -15.16
C PRO A 15 9.08 14.01 -14.75
N ILE A 16 8.42 13.17 -15.54
CA ILE A 16 8.35 11.72 -15.36
C ILE A 16 9.75 11.09 -15.49
N GLY A 17 10.48 11.41 -16.56
CA GLY A 17 11.83 10.85 -16.77
C GLY A 17 12.82 11.24 -15.67
N TYR A 18 12.69 12.45 -15.10
CA TYR A 18 13.48 12.86 -13.94
C TYR A 18 13.16 12.04 -12.70
N LEU A 19 11.87 11.85 -12.40
CA LEU A 19 11.42 11.09 -11.22
C LEU A 19 11.81 9.61 -11.34
N LEU A 20 11.66 8.99 -12.50
CA LEU A 20 12.03 7.59 -12.72
C LEU A 20 13.54 7.33 -12.75
N LYS A 21 14.38 8.36 -12.93
CA LYS A 21 15.82 8.28 -12.74
C LYS A 21 16.24 8.38 -11.27
N ASN A 22 15.37 8.89 -10.41
CA ASN A 22 15.63 8.96 -8.97
C ASN A 22 15.42 7.58 -8.35
N LYS A 23 16.51 6.93 -7.97
CA LYS A 23 16.49 5.58 -7.38
C LYS A 23 15.61 5.51 -6.13
N ASP A 24 15.63 6.53 -5.26
CA ASP A 24 14.83 6.55 -4.03
C ASP A 24 13.33 6.59 -4.33
N PHE A 25 12.94 7.34 -5.35
CA PHE A 25 11.56 7.40 -5.80
C PHE A 25 11.10 6.09 -6.44
N VAL A 26 11.97 5.42 -7.21
CA VAL A 26 11.66 4.10 -7.78
C VAL A 26 11.51 3.05 -6.68
N TRP A 27 12.42 3.01 -5.68
CA TRP A 27 12.28 2.15 -4.51
C TRP A 27 10.95 2.38 -3.77
N PHE A 28 10.61 3.66 -3.56
CA PHE A 28 9.33 4.04 -2.96
C PHE A 28 8.14 3.48 -3.76
N LEU A 29 8.10 3.71 -5.10
CA LEU A 29 6.99 3.22 -5.94
C LEU A 29 6.86 1.71 -5.92
N VAL A 30 7.98 0.97 -5.98
CA VAL A 30 7.96 -0.50 -5.96
C VAL A 30 7.45 -1.01 -4.63
N ILE A 31 7.99 -0.51 -3.51
CA ILE A 31 7.61 -1.00 -2.18
C ILE A 31 6.15 -0.68 -1.86
N VAL A 32 5.72 0.57 -2.06
CA VAL A 32 4.32 0.94 -1.80
C VAL A 32 3.38 0.25 -2.79
N GLY A 33 3.84 0.00 -4.02
CA GLY A 33 3.10 -0.79 -5.01
C GLY A 33 2.81 -2.21 -4.50
N LEU A 34 3.81 -2.92 -4.01
CA LEU A 34 3.64 -4.25 -3.43
C LEU A 34 2.67 -4.24 -2.24
N LEU A 35 2.78 -3.24 -1.35
CA LEU A 35 1.86 -3.10 -0.21
C LEU A 35 0.42 -2.89 -0.67
N GLN A 36 0.18 -2.06 -1.68
CA GLN A 36 -1.17 -1.83 -2.21
C GLN A 36 -1.70 -3.04 -2.97
N MET A 37 -0.88 -3.65 -3.84
CA MET A 37 -1.21 -4.87 -4.58
C MET A 37 -1.59 -6.02 -3.65
N SER A 38 -1.05 -6.07 -2.43
CA SER A 38 -1.40 -7.09 -1.44
C SER A 38 -2.87 -7.10 -1.02
N HIS A 39 -3.67 -6.13 -1.43
CA HIS A 39 -5.12 -6.08 -1.17
C HIS A 39 -5.97 -6.64 -2.32
N GLY A 40 -5.36 -7.10 -3.42
CA GLY A 40 -6.07 -7.48 -4.63
C GLY A 40 -7.10 -8.60 -4.42
N VAL A 41 -6.72 -9.74 -3.83
CA VAL A 41 -7.64 -10.86 -3.50
C VAL A 41 -8.72 -10.40 -2.53
N PHE A 42 -8.34 -9.65 -1.51
CA PHE A 42 -9.25 -9.18 -0.47
C PHE A 42 -10.39 -8.33 -1.06
N TYR A 43 -10.07 -7.37 -1.93
CA TYR A 43 -11.08 -6.51 -2.53
C TYR A 43 -11.93 -7.20 -3.62
N SER A 44 -11.39 -8.19 -4.31
CA SER A 44 -12.12 -8.91 -5.35
C SER A 44 -12.92 -10.10 -4.82
N MET A 45 -12.33 -10.92 -3.94
CA MET A 45 -12.88 -12.21 -3.53
C MET A 45 -13.22 -12.30 -2.04
N GLY A 46 -12.88 -11.30 -1.22
CA GLY A 46 -13.01 -11.39 0.23
C GLY A 46 -14.43 -11.69 0.73
N SER A 47 -15.43 -11.01 0.19
CA SER A 47 -16.84 -11.25 0.56
C SER A 47 -17.33 -12.61 0.09
N ILE A 48 -16.96 -13.03 -1.13
CA ILE A 48 -17.30 -14.33 -1.71
C ILE A 48 -16.70 -15.45 -0.84
N TYR A 49 -15.41 -15.33 -0.55
CA TYR A 49 -14.69 -16.31 0.27
C TYR A 49 -15.32 -16.52 1.65
N TRP A 50 -15.71 -15.44 2.32
CA TRP A 50 -16.38 -15.54 3.62
C TRP A 50 -17.78 -16.12 3.51
N GLN A 51 -18.55 -15.76 2.49
CA GLN A 51 -19.89 -16.27 2.25
C GLN A 51 -19.87 -17.77 1.94
N GLU A 52 -18.96 -18.25 1.09
CA GLU A 52 -18.77 -19.66 0.77
C GLU A 52 -18.36 -20.48 2.00
N ASN A 53 -17.72 -19.85 2.99
CA ASN A 53 -17.34 -20.50 4.24
C ASN A 53 -18.33 -20.23 5.40
N GLY A 54 -19.58 -19.89 5.07
CA GLY A 54 -20.70 -19.84 6.01
C GLY A 54 -20.80 -18.58 6.87
N ILE A 55 -20.07 -17.50 6.53
CA ILE A 55 -20.22 -16.21 7.22
C ILE A 55 -21.40 -15.46 6.58
N GLY A 56 -22.37 -15.05 7.40
CA GLY A 56 -23.56 -14.33 6.95
C GLY A 56 -23.25 -12.92 6.42
N GLU A 57 -24.07 -12.44 5.51
CA GLU A 57 -23.88 -11.15 4.81
C GLU A 57 -23.83 -9.96 5.77
N ASP A 58 -24.61 -10.02 6.85
CA ASP A 58 -24.62 -9.02 7.93
C ASP A 58 -23.26 -8.94 8.64
N VAL A 59 -22.66 -10.08 8.95
CA VAL A 59 -21.32 -10.16 9.56
C VAL A 59 -20.24 -9.71 8.57
N ILE A 60 -20.34 -10.06 7.30
CA ILE A 60 -19.44 -9.59 6.23
C ILE A 60 -19.50 -8.06 6.15
N GLY A 61 -20.71 -7.47 6.17
CA GLY A 61 -20.88 -6.02 6.20
C GLY A 61 -20.20 -5.37 7.41
N LEU A 62 -20.31 -6.00 8.59
CA LEU A 62 -19.64 -5.52 9.82
C LEU A 62 -18.11 -5.63 9.72
N LEU A 63 -17.58 -6.71 9.13
CA LEU A 63 -16.13 -6.86 8.89
C LEU A 63 -15.59 -5.72 8.00
N TRP A 64 -16.29 -5.38 6.93
CA TRP A 64 -15.93 -4.23 6.10
C TRP A 64 -16.03 -2.90 6.84
N ALA A 65 -17.10 -2.70 7.62
CA ALA A 65 -17.28 -1.49 8.39
C ALA A 65 -16.16 -1.28 9.42
N VAL A 66 -15.73 -2.34 10.12
CA VAL A 66 -14.61 -2.28 11.07
C VAL A 66 -13.31 -1.92 10.38
N ALA A 67 -13.04 -2.47 9.18
CA ALA A 67 -11.86 -2.11 8.42
C ALA A 67 -11.83 -0.62 8.09
N VAL A 68 -12.93 -0.07 7.56
CA VAL A 68 -13.04 1.35 7.20
C VAL A 68 -12.99 2.26 8.43
N LEU A 69 -13.70 1.91 9.50
CA LEU A 69 -13.68 2.70 10.74
C LEU A 69 -12.28 2.75 11.35
N SER A 70 -11.55 1.63 11.35
CA SER A 70 -10.17 1.60 11.85
C SER A 70 -9.24 2.50 11.04
N GLU A 71 -9.45 2.58 9.73
CA GLU A 71 -8.70 3.47 8.84
C GLU A 71 -8.99 4.94 9.11
N ILE A 72 -10.27 5.31 9.28
CA ILE A 72 -10.67 6.67 9.65
C ILE A 72 -10.02 7.09 10.99
N LEU A 73 -10.08 6.21 11.99
CA LEU A 73 -9.45 6.47 13.29
C LEU A 73 -7.94 6.65 13.16
N LEU A 74 -7.27 5.85 12.33
CA LEU A 74 -5.84 6.02 12.07
C LEU A 74 -5.54 7.38 11.46
N PHE A 75 -6.30 7.83 10.47
CA PHE A 75 -6.09 9.13 9.83
C PHE A 75 -6.30 10.29 10.80
N VAL A 76 -7.28 10.19 11.70
CA VAL A 76 -7.56 11.24 12.69
C VAL A 76 -6.49 11.31 13.78
N PHE A 77 -6.00 10.17 14.28
CA PHE A 77 -5.18 10.14 15.48
C PHE A 77 -3.70 9.84 15.25
N CYS A 78 -3.33 9.19 14.14
CA CYS A 78 -1.98 8.67 13.95
C CYS A 78 -1.13 9.46 12.94
N ASP A 79 -1.62 10.54 12.33
CA ASP A 79 -0.88 11.35 11.35
C ASP A 79 0.47 11.82 11.91
N ASN A 80 0.47 12.42 13.09
CA ASN A 80 1.68 12.91 13.75
C ASN A 80 2.67 11.79 14.12
N LEU A 81 2.18 10.58 14.41
CA LEU A 81 3.01 9.43 14.73
C LEU A 81 3.73 8.94 13.48
N ILE A 82 3.01 8.82 12.36
CA ILE A 82 3.56 8.36 11.09
C ILE A 82 4.63 9.32 10.57
N ARG A 83 4.43 10.64 10.72
CA ARG A 83 5.44 11.66 10.34
C ARG A 83 6.78 11.55 11.06
N LYS A 84 6.82 10.98 12.27
CA LYS A 84 8.05 10.89 13.08
C LYS A 84 9.05 9.86 12.56
N TYR A 85 8.60 8.87 11.82
CA TYR A 85 9.44 7.75 11.43
C TYR A 85 9.82 7.79 9.95
N PRO A 86 11.01 7.26 9.58
CA PRO A 86 11.40 7.11 8.18
C PRO A 86 10.39 6.25 7.41
N VAL A 87 10.02 6.66 6.20
CA VAL A 87 8.99 5.97 5.40
C VAL A 87 9.30 4.49 5.18
N PHE A 88 10.55 4.13 4.92
CA PHE A 88 10.92 2.73 4.69
C PHE A 88 10.86 1.87 5.96
N LEU A 89 11.01 2.45 7.15
CA LEU A 89 10.76 1.76 8.41
C LEU A 89 9.24 1.48 8.56
N ILE A 90 8.41 2.46 8.26
CA ILE A 90 6.96 2.30 8.29
C ILE A 90 6.54 1.20 7.30
N PHE A 91 7.03 1.22 6.07
CA PHE A 91 6.74 0.19 5.08
C PHE A 91 7.24 -1.20 5.49
N ALA A 92 8.38 -1.31 6.17
CA ALA A 92 8.84 -2.57 6.73
C ALA A 92 7.87 -3.11 7.78
N VAL A 93 7.44 -2.29 8.75
CA VAL A 93 6.45 -2.69 9.76
C VAL A 93 5.14 -3.13 9.10
N ILE A 94 4.65 -2.36 8.13
CA ILE A 94 3.41 -2.66 7.39
C ILE A 94 3.55 -3.97 6.61
N GLY A 95 4.67 -4.17 5.91
CA GLY A 95 4.95 -5.40 5.17
C GLY A 95 4.97 -6.63 6.07
N PHE A 96 5.62 -6.54 7.23
CA PHE A 96 5.63 -7.61 8.23
C PHE A 96 4.21 -7.93 8.74
N VAL A 97 3.48 -6.91 9.18
CA VAL A 97 2.10 -7.08 9.69
C VAL A 97 1.16 -7.58 8.60
N GLY A 98 1.29 -7.07 7.37
CA GLY A 98 0.48 -7.53 6.24
C GLY A 98 0.74 -8.99 5.88
N THR A 99 1.99 -9.46 5.97
CA THR A 99 2.33 -10.88 5.76
C THR A 99 1.55 -11.77 6.72
N ILE A 100 1.54 -11.42 8.01
CA ILE A 100 0.78 -12.17 9.04
C ILE A 100 -0.73 -12.06 8.80
N ARG A 101 -1.23 -10.86 8.51
CA ARG A 101 -2.65 -10.60 8.29
C ARG A 101 -3.22 -11.48 7.19
N TRP A 102 -2.56 -11.53 6.04
CA TRP A 102 -3.05 -12.32 4.90
C TRP A 102 -2.91 -13.83 5.14
N ALA A 103 -1.87 -14.27 5.84
CA ALA A 103 -1.78 -15.66 6.29
C ALA A 103 -2.93 -16.03 7.22
N VAL A 104 -3.33 -15.14 8.13
CA VAL A 104 -4.50 -15.35 9.01
C VAL A 104 -5.78 -15.58 8.19
N PHE A 105 -6.04 -14.77 7.16
CA PHE A 105 -7.22 -14.95 6.30
C PHE A 105 -7.24 -16.29 5.57
N THR A 106 -6.07 -16.86 5.27
CA THR A 106 -5.97 -18.20 4.64
C THR A 106 -6.42 -19.33 5.57
N PHE A 107 -6.15 -19.21 6.88
CA PHE A 107 -6.22 -20.36 7.78
C PHE A 107 -7.35 -20.30 8.83
N THR A 108 -8.19 -19.26 8.85
CA THR A 108 -9.21 -19.14 9.88
C THR A 108 -10.48 -18.42 9.45
N PHE A 109 -11.59 -18.91 9.96
CA PHE A 109 -12.91 -18.27 9.89
C PHE A 109 -13.44 -17.88 11.29
N SER A 110 -12.60 -17.91 12.30
CA SER A 110 -12.95 -17.45 13.64
C SER A 110 -13.26 -15.95 13.63
N LEU A 111 -14.51 -15.57 13.90
CA LEU A 111 -14.95 -14.18 13.84
C LEU A 111 -14.10 -13.25 14.71
N PRO A 112 -13.75 -13.56 15.98
CA PRO A 112 -12.87 -12.69 16.75
C PRO A 112 -11.53 -12.44 16.09
N ILE A 113 -10.93 -13.44 15.44
CA ILE A 113 -9.66 -13.30 14.74
C ILE A 113 -9.84 -12.47 13.46
N LEU A 114 -10.92 -12.68 12.70
CA LEU A 114 -11.23 -11.91 11.50
C LEU A 114 -11.46 -10.43 11.84
N PHE A 115 -12.21 -10.12 12.90
CA PHE A 115 -12.38 -8.74 13.35
C PHE A 115 -11.05 -8.11 13.78
N GLY A 116 -10.19 -8.84 14.50
CA GLY A 116 -8.83 -8.39 14.83
C GLY A 116 -7.98 -8.13 13.57
N ALA A 117 -8.04 -9.01 12.58
CA ALA A 117 -7.35 -8.84 11.30
C ALA A 117 -7.92 -7.67 10.47
N GLN A 118 -9.21 -7.35 10.62
CA GLN A 118 -9.82 -6.18 9.99
C GLN A 118 -9.36 -4.87 10.64
N LEU A 119 -9.13 -4.81 11.94
CA LEU A 119 -8.51 -3.65 12.58
C LEU A 119 -7.11 -3.36 12.02
N LEU A 120 -6.37 -4.40 11.61
CA LEU A 120 -5.05 -4.23 10.97
C LEU A 120 -5.14 -3.61 9.56
N HIS A 121 -6.35 -3.47 8.98
CA HIS A 121 -6.54 -2.77 7.70
C HIS A 121 -6.07 -1.32 7.78
N ALA A 122 -6.36 -0.65 8.89
CA ALA A 122 -5.85 0.70 9.15
C ALA A 122 -4.33 0.79 8.98
N LEU A 123 -3.59 -0.22 9.46
CA LEU A 123 -2.13 -0.23 9.34
C LEU A 123 -1.69 -0.62 7.93
N THR A 124 -2.25 -1.71 7.37
CA THR A 124 -1.77 -2.24 6.08
C THR A 124 -2.15 -1.37 4.90
N PHE A 125 -3.32 -0.74 4.89
CA PHE A 125 -3.76 0.17 3.84
C PHE A 125 -3.59 1.64 4.27
N GLY A 126 -4.24 2.05 5.35
CA GLY A 126 -4.31 3.45 5.79
C GLY A 126 -2.93 4.04 6.09
N ALA A 127 -2.12 3.38 6.94
CA ALA A 127 -0.80 3.88 7.26
C ALA A 127 0.16 3.86 6.06
N SER A 128 0.04 2.88 5.15
CA SER A 128 0.86 2.84 3.95
C SER A 128 0.55 4.00 3.01
N HIS A 129 -0.75 4.32 2.84
CA HIS A 129 -1.19 5.47 2.04
C HIS A 129 -0.73 6.79 2.66
N LEU A 130 -0.94 6.97 3.97
CA LEU A 130 -0.54 8.19 4.69
C LEU A 130 0.99 8.40 4.64
N ALA A 131 1.77 7.35 4.87
CA ALA A 131 3.22 7.40 4.75
C ALA A 131 3.68 7.73 3.32
N ALA A 132 2.98 7.22 2.30
CA ALA A 132 3.25 7.56 0.92
C ALA A 132 3.00 9.05 0.63
N ILE A 133 1.89 9.60 1.08
CA ILE A 133 1.59 11.04 0.91
C ILE A 133 2.63 11.90 1.63
N HIS A 134 3.05 11.53 2.84
CA HIS A 134 4.11 12.26 3.56
C HIS A 134 5.47 12.18 2.85
N TYR A 135 5.82 11.02 2.29
CA TYR A 135 7.03 10.88 1.48
C TYR A 135 7.00 11.82 0.28
N LEU A 136 5.91 11.84 -0.47
CA LEU A 136 5.74 12.71 -1.64
C LEU A 136 5.84 14.19 -1.25
N GLY A 137 5.16 14.60 -0.17
CA GLY A 137 5.18 15.98 0.31
C GLY A 137 6.54 16.45 0.84
N SER A 138 7.35 15.54 1.41
CA SER A 138 8.63 15.90 2.04
C SER A 138 9.86 15.71 1.14
N LYS A 139 9.81 14.77 0.19
CA LYS A 139 10.98 14.40 -0.64
C LYS A 139 10.92 14.90 -2.06
N ILE A 140 9.74 15.30 -2.54
CA ILE A 140 9.55 15.79 -3.91
C ILE A 140 9.39 17.31 -3.91
N THR A 141 10.08 17.96 -4.84
CA THR A 141 9.97 19.43 -4.99
C THR A 141 8.55 19.83 -5.43
N PRO A 142 8.02 20.98 -4.96
CA PRO A 142 6.67 21.43 -5.32
C PRO A 142 6.38 21.45 -6.83
N SER A 143 7.38 21.77 -7.64
CA SER A 143 7.26 21.80 -9.12
C SER A 143 7.02 20.42 -9.75
N ARG A 144 7.28 19.33 -9.05
CA ARG A 144 7.12 17.94 -9.52
C ARG A 144 6.12 17.12 -8.69
N ALA A 145 5.57 17.73 -7.63
CA ALA A 145 4.68 17.04 -6.69
C ALA A 145 3.45 16.45 -7.39
N GLY A 146 2.81 17.19 -8.28
CA GLY A 146 1.66 16.71 -9.06
C GLY A 146 2.01 15.48 -9.92
N THR A 147 3.16 15.52 -10.63
CA THR A 147 3.61 14.37 -11.44
C THR A 147 3.93 13.15 -10.57
N ALA A 148 4.59 13.34 -9.43
CA ALA A 148 4.91 12.26 -8.51
C ALA A 148 3.65 11.62 -7.90
N GLN A 149 2.67 12.44 -7.54
CA GLN A 149 1.37 11.96 -7.05
C GLN A 149 0.59 11.21 -8.14
N SER A 150 0.62 11.70 -9.38
CA SER A 150 0.00 11.00 -10.51
C SER A 150 0.65 9.64 -10.76
N LEU A 151 1.99 9.55 -10.71
CA LEU A 151 2.70 8.27 -10.83
C LEU A 151 2.35 7.31 -9.69
N TYR A 152 2.27 7.78 -8.46
CA TYR A 152 1.82 6.98 -7.32
C TYR A 152 0.38 6.47 -7.49
N SER A 153 -0.54 7.35 -7.90
CA SER A 153 -1.94 6.97 -8.09
C SER A 153 -2.14 6.03 -9.28
N SER A 154 -1.40 6.25 -10.39
CA SER A 154 -1.57 5.45 -11.60
C SER A 154 -0.87 4.10 -11.52
N LEU A 155 0.34 4.02 -10.99
CA LEU A 155 1.12 2.78 -10.99
C LEU A 155 0.76 1.89 -9.79
N PRO A 156 1.00 2.26 -8.51
CA PRO A 156 0.61 1.46 -7.36
C PRO A 156 -0.90 1.24 -7.23
N LEU A 157 -1.68 2.34 -7.19
CA LEU A 157 -3.10 2.26 -6.85
C LEU A 157 -3.99 1.90 -8.06
N GLY A 158 -3.61 2.29 -9.27
CA GLY A 158 -4.36 1.95 -10.49
C GLY A 158 -3.90 0.63 -11.09
N LEU A 159 -2.81 0.66 -11.86
CA LEU A 159 -2.33 -0.49 -12.62
C LEU A 159 -1.97 -1.67 -11.70
N GLY A 160 -1.22 -1.41 -10.62
CA GLY A 160 -0.78 -2.44 -9.68
C GLY A 160 -1.97 -3.16 -9.04
N MET A 161 -2.93 -2.39 -8.52
CA MET A 161 -4.15 -2.94 -7.93
C MET A 161 -4.98 -3.71 -8.97
N GLY A 162 -5.15 -3.17 -10.18
CA GLY A 162 -5.85 -3.87 -11.26
C GLY A 162 -5.22 -5.22 -11.61
N VAL A 163 -3.90 -5.26 -11.76
CA VAL A 163 -3.15 -6.52 -11.99
C VAL A 163 -3.31 -7.47 -10.81
N ALA A 164 -3.18 -6.98 -9.58
CA ALA A 164 -3.32 -7.81 -8.38
C ALA A 164 -4.74 -8.38 -8.22
N THR A 165 -5.77 -7.60 -8.53
CA THR A 165 -7.18 -8.04 -8.54
C THR A 165 -7.41 -9.13 -9.58
N TYR A 166 -6.89 -8.95 -10.81
CA TYR A 166 -6.98 -9.96 -11.86
C TYR A 166 -6.27 -11.26 -11.46
N LEU A 167 -5.00 -11.16 -11.04
CA LEU A 167 -4.24 -12.33 -10.57
C LEU A 167 -4.88 -12.96 -9.33
N GLY A 168 -5.49 -12.15 -8.47
CA GLY A 168 -6.26 -12.60 -7.32
C GLY A 168 -7.43 -13.48 -7.72
N GLY A 169 -8.22 -13.06 -8.71
CA GLY A 169 -9.31 -13.89 -9.25
C GLY A 169 -8.81 -15.21 -9.81
N VAL A 170 -7.75 -15.16 -10.64
CA VAL A 170 -7.15 -16.38 -11.21
C VAL A 170 -6.62 -17.31 -10.13
N THR A 171 -5.88 -16.80 -9.14
CA THR A 171 -5.34 -17.64 -8.07
C THR A 171 -6.43 -18.19 -7.15
N TYR A 172 -7.52 -17.45 -6.95
CA TYR A 172 -8.67 -17.89 -6.18
C TYR A 172 -9.38 -19.09 -6.85
N GLU A 173 -9.53 -19.08 -8.16
CA GLU A 173 -10.14 -20.19 -8.92
C GLU A 173 -9.41 -21.52 -8.71
N TYR A 174 -8.09 -21.50 -8.51
CA TYR A 174 -7.27 -22.71 -8.33
C TYR A 174 -6.97 -23.08 -6.88
N ALA A 175 -7.05 -22.14 -5.96
CA ALA A 175 -6.54 -22.30 -4.60
C ALA A 175 -7.46 -21.78 -3.49
N ASP A 176 -8.65 -21.30 -3.82
CA ASP A 176 -9.60 -20.71 -2.85
C ASP A 176 -8.91 -19.74 -1.88
N GLY A 177 -9.06 -19.93 -0.59
CA GLY A 177 -8.39 -19.16 0.44
C GLY A 177 -6.86 -19.15 0.36
N GLY A 178 -6.24 -20.13 -0.32
CA GLY A 178 -4.80 -20.15 -0.61
C GLY A 178 -4.34 -18.93 -1.43
N ALA A 179 -5.26 -18.28 -2.17
CA ALA A 179 -4.97 -17.04 -2.88
C ALA A 179 -4.47 -15.92 -1.95
N TYR A 180 -4.88 -15.88 -0.69
CA TYR A 180 -4.36 -14.91 0.28
C TYR A 180 -2.86 -15.07 0.58
N LEU A 181 -2.27 -16.26 0.39
CA LEU A 181 -0.83 -16.45 0.52
C LEU A 181 -0.06 -15.64 -0.54
N THR A 182 -0.63 -15.45 -1.74
CA THR A 182 0.00 -14.58 -2.75
C THR A 182 0.08 -13.13 -2.26
N MET A 183 -0.92 -12.67 -1.49
CA MET A 183 -0.93 -11.35 -0.87
C MET A 183 0.12 -11.26 0.26
N SER A 184 0.28 -12.35 1.04
CA SER A 184 1.37 -12.46 2.03
C SER A 184 2.74 -12.32 1.37
N PHE A 185 2.97 -12.92 0.20
CA PHE A 185 4.24 -12.79 -0.53
C PHE A 185 4.49 -11.37 -1.02
N PHE A 186 3.48 -10.63 -1.47
CA PHE A 186 3.66 -9.22 -1.80
C PHE A 186 4.09 -8.39 -0.58
N CYS A 187 3.44 -8.62 0.58
CA CYS A 187 3.82 -7.95 1.82
C CYS A 187 5.23 -8.34 2.28
N LEU A 188 5.59 -9.62 2.21
CA LEU A 188 6.93 -10.11 2.54
C LEU A 188 7.99 -9.49 1.62
N GLY A 189 7.71 -9.40 0.33
CA GLY A 189 8.57 -8.71 -0.64
C GLY A 189 8.76 -7.24 -0.27
N ALA A 190 7.68 -6.52 0.05
CA ALA A 190 7.75 -5.13 0.49
C ALA A 190 8.55 -4.98 1.79
N PHE A 191 8.40 -5.91 2.75
CA PHE A 191 9.18 -5.94 3.99
C PHE A 191 10.67 -6.07 3.72
N VAL A 192 11.07 -7.08 2.95
CA VAL A 192 12.48 -7.36 2.61
C VAL A 192 13.09 -6.17 1.85
N LEU A 193 12.41 -5.66 0.83
CA LEU A 193 12.89 -4.52 0.05
C LEU A 193 13.02 -3.25 0.90
N SER A 194 12.11 -3.03 1.85
CA SER A 194 12.21 -1.91 2.79
C SER A 194 13.45 -2.01 3.67
N LEU A 195 13.75 -3.21 4.19
CA LEU A 195 14.97 -3.44 4.97
C LEU A 195 16.23 -3.22 4.13
N ILE A 196 16.29 -3.79 2.93
CA ILE A 196 17.42 -3.59 2.00
C ILE A 196 17.62 -2.08 1.77
N LYS A 197 16.55 -1.34 1.51
CA LYS A 197 16.63 0.10 1.29
C LYS A 197 17.14 0.85 2.51
N MET A 198 16.70 0.49 3.71
CA MET A 198 17.17 1.12 4.96
C MET A 198 18.67 0.91 5.19
N PHE A 199 19.19 -0.28 4.91
CA PHE A 199 20.62 -0.59 5.07
C PHE A 199 21.50 -0.05 3.93
N SER A 200 20.93 0.26 2.76
CA SER A 200 21.65 0.85 1.63
C SER A 200 21.87 2.37 1.75
N ILE A 201 21.26 3.03 2.74
CA ILE A 201 21.40 4.47 2.99
C ILE A 201 22.63 4.77 3.91
N LYS A 202 23.36 3.75 4.33
CA LYS A 202 24.64 3.92 5.03
C LYS A 202 25.77 4.05 4.01
#